data_c3fe0fe1f42e164a1fa2a081da48e293
#
_entry.id   c3fe0fe1f42e164a1fa2a081da48e293
#
_cell.length_a   1.000
_cell.length_b   1.000
_cell.length_c   1.000
_cell.angle_alpha   90.00
_cell.angle_beta   90.00
_cell.angle_gamma   90.00
#
_symmetry.space_group_name_H-M   'P 1'
#
loop_
_entity.id
_entity.type
_entity.pdbx_description
1 polymer ?
#
loop_
_entity_poly.entity_id
_entity_poly.type
_entity_poly.pdbx_seq_one_letter_code
_entity_poly.pdbx_strand_id
1 'polypeptide(L)'
;MLTNPKKIYTDWHKTFPGSGQGKQYPYLLDKILQHNKFADRNPRTKCHWHTLLDYGCGKGGTARWLKDLIHRYPLEIDCYDPGHPDYKDTPLREHYDCVYSADVLEHIEREDLDAVIKHTQSLSANNLHIIDLTPAKKRLPDGRNAHVTLLTVTEWQEVFDLSVEHSIEEMQTYSVEDPNFGKRERLCIHTKRW
;
A
#
# COMPACT_ATOMS: atom_id res chain seq x y z
N MET A 1 11.83 18.74 16.22
CA MET A 1 10.67 19.27 15.45
C MET A 1 10.12 18.11 14.67
N LEU A 2 8.91 17.64 14.99
CA LEU A 2 8.22 16.60 14.23
C LEU A 2 8.01 17.12 12.81
N THR A 3 8.66 16.51 11.84
CA THR A 3 8.43 16.79 10.42
C THR A 3 7.00 16.36 10.12
N ASN A 4 6.16 17.30 9.70
CA ASN A 4 4.78 17.00 9.36
C ASN A 4 4.77 16.08 8.13
N PRO A 5 4.35 14.81 8.24
CA PRO A 5 4.35 13.85 7.13
C PRO A 5 3.65 14.40 5.88
N LYS A 6 2.52 15.11 6.04
CA LYS A 6 1.80 15.78 4.95
C LYS A 6 2.72 16.71 4.13
N LYS A 7 3.64 17.42 4.77
CA LYS A 7 4.51 18.37 4.09
C LYS A 7 5.55 17.67 3.22
N ILE A 8 6.13 16.58 3.73
CA ILE A 8 7.15 15.81 3.01
C ILE A 8 6.55 15.21 1.72
N TYR A 9 5.35 14.63 1.79
CA TYR A 9 4.67 14.06 0.62
C TYR A 9 4.20 15.13 -0.37
N THR A 10 3.68 16.26 0.11
CA THR A 10 3.31 17.39 -0.76
C THR A 10 4.53 17.93 -1.52
N ASP A 11 5.66 18.05 -0.84
CA ASP A 11 6.91 18.49 -1.46
C ASP A 11 7.48 17.40 -2.40
N TRP A 12 7.30 16.12 -2.08
CA TRP A 12 7.64 15.00 -2.96
C TRP A 12 6.93 15.06 -4.31
N HIS A 13 5.60 15.18 -4.32
CA HIS A 13 4.84 15.26 -5.57
C HIS A 13 5.18 16.50 -6.41
N LYS A 14 5.51 17.62 -5.76
CA LYS A 14 5.99 18.83 -6.46
C LYS A 14 7.38 18.62 -7.05
N THR A 15 8.29 18.01 -6.29
CA THR A 15 9.68 17.81 -6.70
C THR A 15 9.80 16.74 -7.79
N PHE A 16 8.95 15.73 -7.76
CA PHE A 16 8.96 14.61 -8.70
C PHE A 16 7.59 14.41 -9.38
N PRO A 17 7.20 15.28 -10.30
CA PRO A 17 5.89 15.19 -10.95
C PRO A 17 5.65 13.90 -11.75
N GLY A 18 6.72 13.15 -12.07
CA GLY A 18 6.63 11.81 -12.66
C GLY A 18 6.46 10.67 -11.65
N SER A 19 6.42 10.94 -10.33
CA SER A 19 6.21 9.92 -9.28
C SER A 19 4.72 9.66 -9.06
N GLY A 20 4.41 8.55 -8.39
CA GLY A 20 3.03 8.21 -8.01
C GLY A 20 2.14 7.85 -9.19
N GLN A 21 2.69 7.46 -10.36
CA GLN A 21 1.89 7.04 -11.51
C GLN A 21 1.05 5.79 -11.24
N GLY A 22 1.42 5.03 -10.21
CA GLY A 22 0.95 3.68 -9.95
C GLY A 22 1.69 2.69 -10.84
N LYS A 23 1.70 1.45 -10.42
CA LYS A 23 2.31 0.33 -11.14
C LYS A 23 1.32 -0.82 -11.20
N GLN A 24 1.70 -1.84 -11.97
CA GLN A 24 1.01 -3.11 -11.96
C GLN A 24 1.61 -3.98 -10.86
N TYR A 25 0.76 -4.47 -9.97
CA TYR A 25 1.17 -5.34 -8.86
C TYR A 25 0.45 -6.68 -8.97
N PRO A 26 1.04 -7.68 -9.67
CA PRO A 26 0.42 -8.99 -9.87
C PRO A 26 0.00 -9.65 -8.56
N TYR A 27 0.79 -9.51 -7.50
CA TYR A 27 0.45 -10.03 -6.17
C TYR A 27 -0.87 -9.46 -5.64
N LEU A 28 -1.07 -8.14 -5.73
CA LEU A 28 -2.30 -7.49 -5.27
C LEU A 28 -3.52 -8.00 -6.07
N LEU A 29 -3.39 -8.05 -7.40
CA LEU A 29 -4.43 -8.57 -8.28
C LEU A 29 -4.78 -10.02 -7.93
N ASP A 30 -3.76 -10.87 -7.75
CA ASP A 30 -3.94 -12.28 -7.44
C ASP A 30 -4.66 -12.48 -6.10
N LYS A 31 -4.28 -11.72 -5.06
CA LYS A 31 -4.95 -11.77 -3.75
C LYS A 31 -6.41 -11.38 -3.82
N ILE A 32 -6.76 -10.31 -4.52
CA ILE A 32 -8.15 -9.90 -4.70
C ILE A 32 -8.94 -10.99 -5.44
N LEU A 33 -8.39 -11.52 -6.52
CA LEU A 33 -9.04 -12.57 -7.31
C LEU A 33 -9.17 -13.89 -6.55
N GLN A 34 -8.15 -14.30 -5.80
CA GLN A 34 -8.19 -15.53 -4.97
C GLN A 34 -9.27 -15.41 -3.89
N HIS A 35 -9.31 -14.27 -3.19
CA HIS A 35 -10.29 -14.03 -2.15
C HIS A 35 -11.72 -14.09 -2.71
N ASN A 36 -11.99 -13.39 -3.81
CA ASN A 36 -13.33 -13.35 -4.41
C ASN A 36 -13.75 -14.70 -5.01
N LYS A 37 -12.81 -15.45 -5.63
CA LYS A 37 -13.09 -16.83 -6.09
C LYS A 37 -13.37 -17.78 -4.92
N PHE A 38 -12.73 -17.60 -3.80
CA PHE A 38 -13.00 -18.39 -2.58
C PHE A 38 -14.41 -18.07 -2.06
N ALA A 39 -14.80 -16.81 -2.00
CA ALA A 39 -16.12 -16.37 -1.57
C ALA A 39 -17.23 -16.93 -2.49
N ASP A 40 -17.01 -16.96 -3.83
CA ASP A 40 -17.95 -17.60 -4.79
C ASP A 40 -18.23 -19.08 -4.46
N ARG A 41 -17.21 -19.82 -4.02
CA ARG A 41 -17.32 -21.24 -3.71
C ARG A 41 -17.91 -21.52 -2.33
N ASN A 42 -17.95 -20.52 -1.48
CA ASN A 42 -18.41 -20.61 -0.09
C ASN A 42 -19.56 -19.62 0.18
N PRO A 43 -20.79 -19.92 -0.28
CA PRO A 43 -21.91 -18.98 -0.19
C PRO A 43 -22.29 -18.59 1.25
N ARG A 44 -21.78 -19.31 2.25
CA ARG A 44 -21.94 -18.96 3.66
C ARG A 44 -21.03 -17.79 4.11
N THR A 45 -19.92 -17.55 3.42
CA THR A 45 -18.95 -16.51 3.78
C THR A 45 -19.31 -15.15 3.22
N LYS A 46 -20.07 -15.06 2.10
CA LYS A 46 -20.58 -13.84 1.41
C LYS A 46 -19.66 -12.60 1.44
N CYS A 47 -18.38 -12.78 1.66
CA CYS A 47 -17.40 -11.70 1.87
C CYS A 47 -16.53 -11.50 0.63
N HIS A 48 -17.12 -11.05 -0.48
CA HIS A 48 -16.31 -10.52 -1.58
C HIS A 48 -15.68 -9.19 -1.16
N TRP A 49 -14.48 -8.95 -1.61
CA TRP A 49 -13.88 -7.62 -1.52
C TRP A 49 -14.41 -6.77 -2.67
N HIS A 50 -15.31 -5.85 -2.37
CA HIS A 50 -15.90 -4.90 -3.31
C HIS A 50 -15.40 -3.49 -3.07
N THR A 51 -15.25 -3.11 -1.80
CA THR A 51 -14.81 -1.77 -1.41
C THR A 51 -13.35 -1.81 -0.98
N LEU A 52 -12.49 -1.15 -1.75
CA LEU A 52 -11.07 -1.09 -1.48
C LEU A 52 -10.59 0.35 -1.26
N LEU A 53 -9.55 0.51 -0.48
CA LEU A 53 -8.82 1.78 -0.36
C LEU A 53 -7.40 1.61 -0.91
N ASP A 54 -7.04 2.43 -1.88
CA ASP A 54 -5.66 2.65 -2.33
C ASP A 54 -5.03 3.72 -1.44
N TYR A 55 -4.29 3.27 -0.41
CA TYR A 55 -3.68 4.14 0.59
C TYR A 55 -2.27 4.56 0.15
N GLY A 56 -2.06 5.86 -0.08
CA GLY A 56 -0.86 6.37 -0.72
C GLY A 56 -0.92 6.21 -2.24
N CYS A 57 -2.09 6.42 -2.82
CA CYS A 57 -2.41 6.12 -4.22
C CYS A 57 -1.62 6.93 -5.25
N GLY A 58 -0.89 7.98 -4.84
CA GLY A 58 -0.25 8.90 -5.76
C GLY A 58 -1.25 9.47 -6.76
N LYS A 59 -1.12 9.12 -8.03
CA LYS A 59 -2.02 9.54 -9.12
C LYS A 59 -3.13 8.52 -9.43
N GLY A 60 -3.36 7.55 -8.57
CA GLY A 60 -4.42 6.55 -8.69
C GLY A 60 -4.23 5.54 -9.84
N GLY A 61 -2.99 5.34 -10.31
CA GLY A 61 -2.72 4.44 -11.44
C GLY A 61 -3.01 2.99 -11.13
N THR A 62 -2.68 2.53 -9.93
CA THR A 62 -2.93 1.15 -9.47
C THR A 62 -4.43 0.87 -9.37
N ALA A 63 -5.21 1.80 -8.81
CA ALA A 63 -6.65 1.68 -8.71
C ALA A 63 -7.31 1.58 -10.11
N ARG A 64 -6.89 2.40 -11.07
CA ARG A 64 -7.38 2.31 -12.46
C ARG A 64 -7.05 0.96 -13.08
N TRP A 65 -5.79 0.53 -12.98
CA TRP A 65 -5.34 -0.76 -13.50
C TRP A 65 -6.15 -1.94 -12.94
N LEU A 66 -6.44 -1.96 -11.63
CA LEU A 66 -7.27 -3.00 -11.01
C LEU A 66 -8.71 -2.98 -11.55
N LYS A 67 -9.33 -1.81 -11.66
CA LYS A 67 -10.69 -1.66 -12.23
C LYS A 67 -10.76 -2.16 -13.66
N ASP A 68 -9.73 -1.89 -14.46
CA ASP A 68 -9.67 -2.32 -15.86
C ASP A 68 -9.53 -3.84 -16.04
N LEU A 69 -8.96 -4.54 -15.05
CA LEU A 69 -8.72 -5.99 -15.13
C LEU A 69 -9.80 -6.83 -14.44
N ILE A 70 -10.43 -6.32 -13.39
CA ILE A 70 -11.37 -7.10 -12.58
C ILE A 70 -12.81 -6.76 -12.96
N HIS A 71 -13.24 -7.19 -14.14
CA HIS A 71 -14.61 -6.91 -14.62
C HIS A 71 -15.68 -7.80 -13.97
N ARG A 72 -15.30 -9.01 -13.53
CA ARG A 72 -16.25 -9.96 -12.92
C ARG A 72 -16.72 -9.50 -11.53
N TYR A 73 -15.86 -8.82 -10.81
CA TYR A 73 -16.15 -8.31 -9.47
C TYR A 73 -16.12 -6.79 -9.55
N PRO A 74 -17.27 -6.11 -9.50
CA PRO A 74 -17.29 -4.65 -9.53
C PRO A 74 -16.57 -4.11 -8.29
N LEU A 75 -15.46 -3.41 -8.52
CA LEU A 75 -14.67 -2.82 -7.46
C LEU A 75 -14.98 -1.33 -7.32
N GLU A 76 -15.30 -0.93 -6.11
CA GLU A 76 -15.26 0.46 -5.69
C GLU A 76 -13.93 0.72 -5.00
N ILE A 77 -13.05 1.48 -5.64
CA ILE A 77 -11.74 1.78 -5.09
C ILE A 77 -11.66 3.27 -4.82
N ASP A 78 -11.59 3.64 -3.56
CA ASP A 78 -11.27 5.00 -3.14
C ASP A 78 -9.77 5.20 -3.16
N CYS A 79 -9.33 6.40 -3.53
CA CYS A 79 -7.92 6.79 -3.57
C CYS A 79 -7.66 7.82 -2.48
N TYR A 80 -6.68 7.56 -1.62
CA TYR A 80 -6.23 8.51 -0.60
C TYR A 80 -4.71 8.68 -0.67
N ASP A 81 -4.27 9.94 -0.70
CA ASP A 81 -2.86 10.29 -0.63
C ASP A 81 -2.70 11.65 0.03
N PRO A 82 -2.11 11.73 1.25
CA PRO A 82 -2.02 12.98 2.00
C PRO A 82 -1.14 14.04 1.32
N GLY A 83 -0.30 13.65 0.37
CA GLY A 83 0.59 14.53 -0.40
C GLY A 83 0.02 14.95 -1.75
N HIS A 84 -1.01 14.27 -2.27
CA HIS A 84 -1.57 14.56 -3.58
C HIS A 84 -2.76 15.52 -3.51
N PRO A 85 -2.78 16.64 -4.27
CA PRO A 85 -3.84 17.66 -4.15
C PRO A 85 -5.24 17.13 -4.40
N ASP A 86 -5.40 16.15 -5.31
CA ASP A 86 -6.71 15.63 -5.70
C ASP A 86 -7.23 14.56 -4.73
N TYR A 87 -6.35 13.94 -3.88
CA TYR A 87 -6.71 12.80 -3.03
C TYR A 87 -6.50 13.02 -1.54
N LYS A 88 -5.86 14.14 -1.13
CA LYS A 88 -5.56 14.43 0.27
C LYS A 88 -6.79 14.65 1.15
N ASP A 89 -7.89 15.11 0.55
CA ASP A 89 -9.14 15.43 1.22
C ASP A 89 -10.25 14.41 0.86
N THR A 90 -9.88 13.23 0.31
CA THR A 90 -10.83 12.15 0.02
C THR A 90 -11.55 11.74 1.30
N PRO A 91 -12.90 11.79 1.34
CA PRO A 91 -13.66 11.30 2.48
C PRO A 91 -13.45 9.76 2.58
N LEU A 92 -12.87 9.31 3.68
CA LEU A 92 -12.70 7.88 3.93
C LEU A 92 -14.00 7.28 4.47
N ARG A 93 -14.29 6.06 4.04
CA ARG A 93 -15.38 5.24 4.61
C ARG A 93 -14.99 4.83 6.03
N GLU A 94 -15.99 4.53 6.85
CA GLU A 94 -15.77 3.95 8.16
C GLU A 94 -15.07 2.59 8.06
N HIS A 95 -15.41 1.78 7.03
CA HIS A 95 -14.80 0.49 6.77
C HIS A 95 -14.67 0.20 5.27
N TYR A 96 -13.60 -0.53 4.94
CA TYR A 96 -13.33 -1.11 3.63
C TYR A 96 -13.19 -2.63 3.77
N ASP A 97 -13.50 -3.37 2.70
CA ASP A 97 -13.24 -4.82 2.67
C ASP A 97 -11.75 -5.13 2.66
N CYS A 98 -10.97 -4.26 2.01
CA CYS A 98 -9.50 -4.32 2.02
C CYS A 98 -8.88 -2.94 1.86
N VAL A 99 -7.87 -2.65 2.65
CA VAL A 99 -6.96 -1.52 2.43
C VAL A 99 -5.67 -2.07 1.81
N TYR A 100 -5.18 -1.45 0.76
CA TYR A 100 -3.84 -1.77 0.24
C TYR A 100 -2.96 -0.53 0.14
N SER A 101 -1.67 -0.73 0.31
CA SER A 101 -0.64 0.27 0.00
C SER A 101 0.47 -0.37 -0.83
N ALA A 102 0.97 0.33 -1.83
CA ALA A 102 1.99 -0.21 -2.71
C ALA A 102 3.05 0.85 -3.05
N ASP A 103 4.30 0.57 -2.72
CA ASP A 103 5.42 1.52 -2.77
C ASP A 103 5.12 2.78 -1.91
N VAL A 104 4.72 2.59 -0.65
CA VAL A 104 4.33 3.67 0.28
C VAL A 104 5.13 3.62 1.58
N LEU A 105 5.15 2.48 2.26
CA LEU A 105 5.68 2.39 3.63
C LEU A 105 7.18 2.66 3.72
N GLU A 106 7.94 2.33 2.69
CA GLU A 106 9.37 2.65 2.59
C GLU A 106 9.66 4.16 2.48
N HIS A 107 8.64 4.95 2.16
CA HIS A 107 8.72 6.41 2.12
C HIS A 107 8.32 7.09 3.44
N ILE A 108 7.77 6.33 4.40
CA ILE A 108 7.35 6.83 5.71
C ILE A 108 8.55 6.85 6.65
N GLU A 109 8.75 7.93 7.40
CA GLU A 109 9.78 7.96 8.45
C GLU A 109 9.52 6.86 9.50
N ARG A 110 10.58 6.28 10.04
CA ARG A 110 10.50 5.12 10.94
C ARG A 110 9.58 5.38 12.15
N GLU A 111 9.64 6.58 12.69
CA GLU A 111 8.82 7.01 13.83
C GLU A 111 7.32 7.16 13.52
N ASP A 112 6.95 7.33 12.25
CA ASP A 112 5.55 7.51 11.81
C ASP A 112 4.91 6.19 11.34
N LEU A 113 5.69 5.12 11.12
CA LEU A 113 5.19 3.85 10.58
C LEU A 113 4.07 3.25 11.42
N ASP A 114 4.22 3.22 12.75
CA ASP A 114 3.20 2.66 13.65
C ASP A 114 1.86 3.38 13.51
N ALA A 115 1.88 4.70 13.42
CA ALA A 115 0.66 5.49 13.24
C ALA A 115 -0.01 5.23 11.89
N VAL A 116 0.77 5.09 10.81
CA VAL A 116 0.25 4.79 9.47
C VAL A 116 -0.33 3.39 9.41
N ILE A 117 0.36 2.38 9.94
CA ILE A 117 -0.11 0.99 9.98
C ILE A 117 -1.40 0.89 10.79
N LYS A 118 -1.45 1.46 12.00
CA LYS A 118 -2.66 1.50 12.81
C LYS A 118 -3.83 2.20 12.09
N HIS A 119 -3.56 3.27 11.36
CA HIS A 119 -4.60 3.94 10.59
C HIS A 119 -5.16 3.02 9.49
N THR A 120 -4.31 2.34 8.70
CA THR A 120 -4.80 1.39 7.69
C THR A 120 -5.60 0.25 8.34
N GLN A 121 -5.13 -0.27 9.47
CA GLN A 121 -5.78 -1.35 10.22
C GLN A 121 -7.12 -0.92 10.85
N SER A 122 -7.28 0.35 11.22
CA SER A 122 -8.55 0.86 11.73
C SER A 122 -9.64 0.90 10.65
N LEU A 123 -9.25 1.00 9.38
CA LEU A 123 -10.15 1.12 8.23
C LEU A 123 -10.56 -0.21 7.62
N SER A 124 -9.83 -1.29 7.89
CA SER A 124 -10.15 -2.62 7.36
C SER A 124 -9.62 -3.75 8.25
N ALA A 125 -10.34 -4.86 8.24
CA ALA A 125 -9.83 -6.11 8.82
C ALA A 125 -8.76 -6.78 7.94
N ASN A 126 -8.65 -6.42 6.67
CA ASN A 126 -7.67 -6.99 5.73
C ASN A 126 -6.79 -5.89 5.16
N ASN A 127 -5.48 -5.99 5.35
CA ASN A 127 -4.54 -5.00 4.83
C ASN A 127 -3.45 -5.68 4.02
N LEU A 128 -3.23 -5.19 2.80
CA LEU A 128 -2.19 -5.67 1.87
C LEU A 128 -1.15 -4.58 1.68
N HIS A 129 0.08 -4.85 2.07
CA HIS A 129 1.19 -3.91 1.91
C HIS A 129 2.23 -4.48 0.96
N ILE A 130 2.63 -3.71 -0.06
CA ILE A 130 3.71 -4.03 -0.97
C ILE A 130 4.80 -2.99 -0.77
N ILE A 131 5.95 -3.43 -0.29
CA ILE A 131 7.07 -2.59 0.16
C ILE A 131 8.27 -2.85 -0.74
N ASP A 132 8.90 -1.82 -1.25
CA ASP A 132 10.15 -1.96 -1.99
C ASP A 132 11.34 -1.98 -1.03
N LEU A 133 12.07 -3.10 -0.98
CA LEU A 133 13.23 -3.29 -0.11
C LEU A 133 14.52 -2.71 -0.70
N THR A 134 14.45 -2.20 -1.92
CA THR A 134 15.62 -1.69 -2.65
C THR A 134 15.72 -0.18 -2.50
N PRO A 135 16.91 0.41 -2.35
CA PRO A 135 17.08 1.87 -2.32
C PRO A 135 16.47 2.54 -3.56
N ALA A 136 15.81 3.68 -3.36
CA ALA A 136 15.33 4.50 -4.47
C ALA A 136 16.50 5.11 -5.25
N LYS A 137 16.34 5.30 -6.56
CA LYS A 137 17.29 6.13 -7.35
C LYS A 137 17.15 7.61 -7.05
N LYS A 138 15.97 8.04 -6.61
CA LYS A 138 15.69 9.43 -6.29
C LYS A 138 16.16 9.78 -4.88
N ARG A 139 16.58 11.03 -4.73
CA ARG A 139 16.90 11.62 -3.44
C ARG A 139 15.91 12.70 -3.09
N LEU A 140 15.66 12.86 -1.80
CA LEU A 140 14.89 13.98 -1.26
C LEU A 140 15.69 15.29 -1.40
N PRO A 141 15.04 16.46 -1.29
CA PRO A 141 15.72 17.75 -1.33
C PRO A 141 16.83 17.92 -0.26
N ASP A 142 16.75 17.18 0.85
CA ASP A 142 17.76 17.14 1.90
C ASP A 142 18.93 16.16 1.62
N GLY A 143 18.92 15.51 0.45
CA GLY A 143 19.97 14.58 0.01
C GLY A 143 19.77 13.13 0.45
N ARG A 144 18.83 12.83 1.36
CA ARG A 144 18.52 11.45 1.79
C ARG A 144 17.94 10.62 0.63
N ASN A 145 18.05 9.30 0.74
CA ASN A 145 17.35 8.41 -0.18
C ASN A 145 15.84 8.63 -0.05
N ALA A 146 15.12 8.51 -1.15
CA ALA A 146 13.67 8.69 -1.14
C ALA A 146 12.94 7.53 -0.43
N HIS A 147 13.53 6.32 -0.40
CA HIS A 147 13.14 5.28 0.53
C HIS A 147 13.83 5.58 1.87
N VAL A 148 13.19 6.37 2.70
CA VAL A 148 13.75 6.84 3.98
C VAL A 148 13.80 5.72 5.02
N THR A 149 12.96 4.71 4.87
CA THR A 149 12.89 3.53 5.74
C THR A 149 13.21 2.28 4.93
N LEU A 150 14.49 1.91 4.95
CA LEU A 150 15.01 0.69 4.34
C LEU A 150 15.27 -0.34 5.46
N LEU A 151 14.37 -1.29 5.60
CA LEU A 151 14.44 -2.36 6.60
C LEU A 151 14.59 -3.70 5.90
N THR A 152 15.19 -4.65 6.61
CA THR A 152 15.19 -6.06 6.24
C THR A 152 13.79 -6.67 6.39
N VAL A 153 13.57 -7.85 5.80
CA VAL A 153 12.32 -8.60 5.96
C VAL A 153 11.99 -8.85 7.43
N THR A 154 12.99 -9.21 8.24
CA THR A 154 12.81 -9.46 9.67
C THR A 154 12.40 -8.19 10.42
N GLU A 155 13.04 -7.05 10.14
CA GLU A 155 12.69 -5.78 10.77
C GLU A 155 11.29 -5.31 10.36
N TRP A 156 10.87 -5.54 9.10
CA TRP A 156 9.49 -5.29 8.69
C TRP A 156 8.50 -6.21 9.42
N GLN A 157 8.85 -7.50 9.61
CA GLN A 157 8.04 -8.41 10.41
C GLN A 157 7.85 -7.86 11.83
N GLU A 158 8.92 -7.45 12.49
CA GLU A 158 8.85 -6.87 13.84
C GLU A 158 7.94 -5.63 13.88
N VAL A 159 7.96 -4.77 12.85
CA VAL A 159 7.08 -3.59 12.75
C VAL A 159 5.61 -3.99 12.76
N PHE A 160 5.26 -5.04 12.04
CA PHE A 160 3.87 -5.50 11.94
C PHE A 160 3.44 -6.36 13.13
N ASP A 161 4.35 -7.10 13.75
CA ASP A 161 4.08 -7.93 14.95
C ASP A 161 3.79 -7.09 16.21
N LEU A 162 4.16 -5.81 16.22
CA LEU A 162 3.80 -4.88 17.30
C LEU A 162 2.32 -4.50 17.30
N SER A 163 1.56 -4.84 16.27
CA SER A 163 0.12 -4.58 16.20
C SER A 163 -0.65 -5.62 17.03
N VAL A 164 -1.36 -5.16 18.04
CA VAL A 164 -2.12 -6.04 18.98
C VAL A 164 -3.41 -6.59 18.34
N GLU A 165 -3.95 -5.91 17.33
CA GLU A 165 -5.28 -6.23 16.78
C GLU A 165 -5.24 -7.01 15.47
N HIS A 166 -4.10 -7.04 14.79
CA HIS A 166 -3.90 -7.71 13.53
C HIS A 166 -2.71 -8.67 13.62
N SER A 167 -2.82 -9.81 12.98
CA SER A 167 -1.71 -10.74 12.78
C SER A 167 -1.29 -10.77 11.33
N ILE A 168 -0.02 -11.13 11.09
CA ILE A 168 0.46 -11.43 9.75
C ILE A 168 -0.14 -12.75 9.31
N GLU A 169 -1.04 -12.70 8.32
CA GLU A 169 -1.64 -13.88 7.67
C GLU A 169 -0.67 -14.48 6.65
N GLU A 170 0.03 -13.62 5.93
CA GLU A 170 1.01 -14.02 4.92
C GLU A 170 2.10 -12.96 4.76
N MET A 171 3.33 -13.43 4.59
CA MET A 171 4.47 -12.59 4.25
C MET A 171 5.35 -13.31 3.24
N GLN A 172 5.67 -12.67 2.12
CA GLN A 172 6.53 -13.22 1.10
C GLN A 172 7.31 -12.14 0.36
N THR A 173 8.45 -12.52 -0.18
CA THR A 173 9.26 -11.66 -1.06
C THR A 173 9.17 -12.13 -2.51
N TYR A 174 9.30 -11.20 -3.44
CA TYR A 174 9.49 -11.49 -4.85
C TYR A 174 10.38 -10.43 -5.51
N SER A 175 11.04 -10.85 -6.59
CA SER A 175 11.87 -9.94 -7.39
C SER A 175 11.15 -9.55 -8.67
N VAL A 176 11.31 -8.30 -9.08
CA VAL A 176 10.88 -7.78 -10.38
C VAL A 176 12.07 -7.17 -11.11
N GLU A 177 12.17 -7.42 -12.40
CA GLU A 177 13.09 -6.69 -13.28
C GLU A 177 12.40 -5.40 -13.74
N ASP A 178 12.88 -4.28 -13.25
CA ASP A 178 12.43 -2.97 -13.70
C ASP A 178 13.33 -2.49 -14.84
N PRO A 179 12.81 -2.18 -16.04
CA PRO A 179 13.62 -1.77 -17.20
C PRO A 179 14.53 -0.57 -16.91
N ASN A 180 14.13 0.31 -15.98
CA ASN A 180 14.86 1.53 -15.66
C ASN A 180 15.72 1.39 -14.40
N PHE A 181 15.40 0.41 -13.53
CA PHE A 181 15.96 0.30 -12.19
C PHE A 181 16.68 -1.02 -11.91
N GLY A 182 16.66 -1.98 -12.88
CA GLY A 182 17.20 -3.32 -12.69
C GLY A 182 16.38 -4.15 -11.71
N LYS A 183 17.02 -5.15 -11.11
CA LYS A 183 16.35 -6.05 -10.15
C LYS A 183 15.92 -5.27 -8.90
N ARG A 184 14.62 -5.38 -8.58
CA ARG A 184 14.01 -4.82 -7.36
C ARG A 184 13.45 -5.95 -6.53
N GLU A 185 13.67 -5.90 -5.23
CA GLU A 185 13.10 -6.86 -4.29
C GLU A 185 11.95 -6.22 -3.54
N ARG A 186 10.83 -6.93 -3.47
CA ARG A 186 9.61 -6.45 -2.83
C ARG A 186 9.16 -7.43 -1.75
N LEU A 187 8.68 -6.87 -0.66
CA LEU A 187 8.01 -7.58 0.40
C LEU A 187 6.50 -7.35 0.28
N CYS A 188 5.75 -8.44 0.31
CA CYS A 188 4.29 -8.42 0.40
C CYS A 188 3.87 -8.91 1.77
N ILE A 189 3.05 -8.15 2.44
CA ILE A 189 2.50 -8.48 3.76
C ILE A 189 0.98 -8.39 3.68
N HIS A 190 0.31 -9.46 4.08
CA HIS A 190 -1.12 -9.48 4.34
C HIS A 190 -1.33 -9.57 5.84
N THR A 191 -1.96 -8.56 6.43
CA THR A 191 -2.38 -8.61 7.83
C THR A 191 -3.89 -8.71 7.92
N LYS A 192 -4.36 -9.42 8.95
CA LYS A 192 -5.78 -9.67 9.17
C LYS A 192 -6.14 -9.53 10.65
N ARG A 193 -7.28 -8.89 10.90
CA ARG A 193 -7.90 -8.85 12.22
C ARG A 193 -8.81 -10.06 12.41
N TRP A 194 -8.70 -10.69 13.58
CA TRP A 194 -9.52 -11.84 14.00
C TRP A 194 -10.83 -11.42 14.62
#